data_1935fa6da361afcb66e7aa9583d4238f
#
_entry.id   1935fa6da361afcb66e7aa9583d4238f
#
_cell.length_a   1.000
_cell.length_b   1.000
_cell.length_c   1.000
_cell.angle_alpha   90.00
_cell.angle_beta   90.00
_cell.angle_gamma   90.00
#
_symmetry.space_group_name_H-M   'P 1'
#
loop_
_entity.id
_entity.type
_entity.pdbx_description
1 polymer ?
#
loop_
_entity_poly.entity_id
_entity_poly.type
_entity_poly.pdbx_seq_one_letter_code
_entity_poly.pdbx_strand_id
1 'polypeptide(L)'
;MRHLLIAGLVAGLSASAATAQDDQVVTIDTATGPVELTAAPEKVVVFDAPAADTITALGQPIAGLPAPLYIEGIDEAQPDAQTVGTLFEPDYEALAVLQPDLIVAGGRSSAVVDGLSRIATTIDMTNEGRDMVAETRETVISYGTLFGKQAEAEELAAQLDDKVTAVRAAAETQGNALVILTNGGKISAFGADSRFGWLHGALGMPEAHPGLESDRHGQAISFEFIAEANPDWIFVIDRGAAIQADGEAARATLDNQIVASTRAAHNDHIVYLSPGPMYISGGGASSLIQTLDEVLAAFETSASES
;
A
#
# COMPACT_ATOMS: atom_id res chain seq x y z
N MET A 1 43.55 23.07 71.43
CA MET A 1 43.90 22.63 70.05
C MET A 1 42.59 22.35 69.31
N ARG A 2 42.19 23.24 68.42
CA ARG A 2 40.92 23.12 67.68
C ARG A 2 41.30 22.80 66.25
N HIS A 3 40.95 21.61 65.79
CA HIS A 3 41.11 21.22 64.39
C HIS A 3 39.87 21.67 63.60
N LEU A 4 40.03 22.55 62.64
CA LEU A 4 39.05 22.98 61.63
C LEU A 4 39.13 21.99 60.49
N LEU A 5 38.02 21.27 60.20
CA LEU A 5 37.83 20.47 59.03
C LEU A 5 37.12 21.35 57.97
N ILE A 6 37.78 21.62 56.85
CA ILE A 6 37.22 22.29 55.69
C ILE A 6 36.65 21.18 54.77
N ALA A 7 35.32 21.11 54.62
CA ALA A 7 34.68 20.25 53.66
C ALA A 7 34.57 20.99 52.32
N GLY A 8 35.33 20.53 51.34
CA GLY A 8 35.26 21.04 49.97
C GLY A 8 34.07 20.46 49.24
N LEU A 9 33.14 21.33 48.82
CA LEU A 9 32.00 21.01 47.96
C LEU A 9 32.46 21.04 46.50
N VAL A 10 32.59 19.85 45.86
CA VAL A 10 32.86 19.74 44.43
C VAL A 10 31.49 19.72 43.73
N ALA A 11 31.12 20.86 43.13
CA ALA A 11 29.96 20.95 42.22
C ALA A 11 30.34 20.34 40.87
N GLY A 12 29.89 19.13 40.59
CA GLY A 12 30.02 18.51 39.26
C GLY A 12 29.07 19.20 38.27
N LEU A 13 29.60 19.97 37.36
CA LEU A 13 28.87 20.39 36.15
C LEU A 13 28.68 19.16 35.23
N SER A 14 27.50 18.58 35.25
CA SER A 14 27.08 17.65 34.18
C SER A 14 26.80 18.46 32.93
N ALA A 15 27.76 18.56 32.01
CA ALA A 15 27.54 19.05 30.67
C ALA A 15 26.70 17.98 29.95
N SER A 16 25.40 18.26 29.74
CA SER A 16 24.60 17.53 28.76
C SER A 16 25.22 17.83 27.38
N ALA A 17 25.91 16.85 26.83
CA ALA A 17 26.26 16.88 25.41
C ALA A 17 24.94 16.79 24.65
N ALA A 18 24.46 17.92 24.14
CA ALA A 18 23.53 17.91 23.01
C ALA A 18 24.29 17.24 21.86
N THR A 19 23.97 16.01 21.55
CA THR A 19 24.39 15.39 20.30
C THR A 19 23.76 16.25 19.21
N ALA A 20 24.58 17.03 18.50
CA ALA A 20 24.21 17.56 17.20
C ALA A 20 23.80 16.31 16.39
N GLN A 21 22.54 16.26 16.02
CA GLN A 21 22.05 15.27 15.05
C GLN A 21 22.76 15.73 13.76
N ASP A 22 23.82 15.01 13.37
CA ASP A 22 24.44 15.22 12.05
C ASP A 22 23.30 15.12 11.04
N ASP A 23 23.15 16.11 10.16
CA ASP A 23 22.20 16.11 9.05
C ASP A 23 22.61 14.96 8.11
N GLN A 24 22.30 13.73 8.50
CA GLN A 24 22.61 12.54 7.71
C GLN A 24 21.77 12.62 6.43
N VAL A 25 22.46 12.64 5.29
CA VAL A 25 21.82 12.60 3.97
C VAL A 25 21.61 11.15 3.59
N VAL A 26 20.40 10.83 3.16
CA VAL A 26 20.02 9.52 2.62
C VAL A 26 19.57 9.68 1.18
N THR A 27 19.84 8.67 0.35
CA THR A 27 19.36 8.64 -1.03
C THR A 27 18.15 7.73 -1.08
N ILE A 28 17.05 8.24 -1.65
CA ILE A 28 15.80 7.51 -1.88
C ILE A 28 15.58 7.40 -3.38
N ASP A 29 15.34 6.18 -3.86
CA ASP A 29 14.93 5.94 -5.23
C ASP A 29 13.47 6.33 -5.39
N THR A 30 13.18 7.17 -6.38
CA THR A 30 11.84 7.69 -6.68
C THR A 30 11.46 7.41 -8.13
N ALA A 31 10.21 7.61 -8.50
CA ALA A 31 9.74 7.45 -9.87
C ALA A 31 10.48 8.36 -10.87
N THR A 32 11.09 9.44 -10.39
CA THR A 32 11.86 10.40 -11.21
C THR A 32 13.37 10.23 -11.11
N GLY A 33 13.83 9.18 -10.41
CA GLY A 33 15.23 8.88 -10.13
C GLY A 33 15.62 9.13 -8.67
N PRO A 34 16.90 8.89 -8.30
CA PRO A 34 17.35 9.01 -6.93
C PRO A 34 17.35 10.48 -6.45
N VAL A 35 16.87 10.69 -5.23
CA VAL A 35 16.81 11.99 -4.56
C VAL A 35 17.56 11.92 -3.24
N GLU A 36 18.44 12.90 -2.97
CA GLU A 36 19.09 13.06 -1.68
C GLU A 36 18.21 13.85 -0.72
N LEU A 37 17.95 13.30 0.46
CA LEU A 37 17.10 13.88 1.50
C LEU A 37 17.85 13.95 2.83
N THR A 38 17.50 14.94 3.66
CA THR A 38 17.89 14.92 5.08
C THR A 38 17.09 13.81 5.78
N ALA A 39 17.79 12.94 6.50
CA ALA A 39 17.17 11.86 7.25
C ALA A 39 16.29 12.39 8.40
N ALA A 40 15.33 11.58 8.80
CA ALA A 40 14.41 11.85 9.90
C ALA A 40 13.66 13.20 9.81
N PRO A 41 12.98 13.51 8.68
CA PRO A 41 12.12 14.69 8.60
C PRO A 41 11.04 14.63 9.69
N GLU A 42 10.79 15.77 10.36
CA GLU A 42 9.86 15.83 11.50
C GLU A 42 8.41 15.99 11.06
N LYS A 43 8.17 16.81 10.01
CA LYS A 43 6.82 17.12 9.49
C LYS A 43 6.64 16.54 8.10
N VAL A 44 6.17 15.30 8.06
CA VAL A 44 5.93 14.59 6.81
C VAL A 44 4.46 14.74 6.41
N VAL A 45 4.22 15.18 5.17
CA VAL A 45 2.90 15.19 4.55
C VAL A 45 2.85 14.12 3.47
N VAL A 46 1.76 13.37 3.41
CA VAL A 46 1.67 12.22 2.50
C VAL A 46 0.42 12.34 1.62
N PHE A 47 0.61 12.48 0.31
CA PHE A 47 -0.43 12.52 -0.72
C PHE A 47 -0.54 11.20 -1.51
N ASP A 48 0.18 10.15 -1.10
CA ASP A 48 0.12 8.84 -1.72
C ASP A 48 -0.44 7.80 -0.75
N ALA A 49 -1.50 7.09 -1.16
CA ALA A 49 -2.18 6.14 -0.27
C ALA A 49 -1.31 4.93 0.10
N PRO A 50 -0.56 4.29 -0.83
CA PRO A 50 0.42 3.26 -0.48
C PRO A 50 1.50 3.74 0.48
N ALA A 51 1.99 4.97 0.29
CA ALA A 51 2.97 5.57 1.20
C ALA A 51 2.38 5.81 2.59
N ALA A 52 1.15 6.33 2.69
CA ALA A 52 0.47 6.54 3.96
C ALA A 52 0.30 5.22 4.74
N ASP A 53 -0.08 4.14 4.07
CA ASP A 53 -0.18 2.80 4.64
C ASP A 53 1.18 2.32 5.20
N THR A 54 2.24 2.38 4.38
CA THR A 54 3.57 1.89 4.75
C THR A 54 4.21 2.74 5.85
N ILE A 55 4.13 4.08 5.76
CA ILE A 55 4.70 5.01 6.75
C ILE A 55 4.00 4.84 8.10
N THR A 56 2.68 4.61 8.07
CA THR A 56 1.90 4.30 9.28
C THR A 56 2.31 2.97 9.89
N ALA A 57 2.51 1.92 9.08
CA ALA A 57 2.97 0.61 9.55
C ALA A 57 4.35 0.67 10.20
N LEU A 58 5.23 1.57 9.74
CA LEU A 58 6.54 1.82 10.36
C LEU A 58 6.44 2.63 11.67
N GLY A 59 5.23 3.04 12.09
CA GLY A 59 5.03 3.85 13.29
C GLY A 59 5.59 5.27 13.17
N GLN A 60 5.73 5.80 11.95
CA GLN A 60 6.13 7.18 11.72
C GLN A 60 4.91 8.10 11.76
N PRO A 61 4.89 9.16 12.58
CA PRO A 61 3.85 10.17 12.56
C PRO A 61 3.77 10.89 11.21
N ILE A 62 2.52 11.14 10.75
CA ILE A 62 2.22 11.92 9.56
C ILE A 62 1.58 13.24 10.00
N ALA A 63 2.16 14.36 9.56
CA ALA A 63 1.69 15.69 9.93
C ALA A 63 0.47 16.15 9.10
N GLY A 64 0.30 15.63 7.89
CA GLY A 64 -0.84 15.96 7.04
C GLY A 64 -1.18 14.87 6.03
N LEU A 65 -2.49 14.63 5.85
CA LEU A 65 -3.08 13.68 4.92
C LEU A 65 -4.20 14.33 4.10
N PRO A 66 -4.39 13.94 2.84
CA PRO A 66 -5.58 14.31 2.09
C PRO A 66 -6.80 13.57 2.63
N ALA A 67 -7.99 14.15 2.48
CA ALA A 67 -9.25 13.52 2.85
C ALA A 67 -10.29 13.65 1.73
N PRO A 68 -11.06 12.58 1.43
CA PRO A 68 -10.98 11.24 2.01
C PRO A 68 -9.81 10.43 1.42
N LEU A 69 -9.17 9.59 2.23
CA LEU A 69 -8.09 8.70 1.78
C LEU A 69 -8.56 7.25 1.57
N TYR A 70 -9.73 6.88 2.10
CA TYR A 70 -10.36 5.55 1.99
C TYR A 70 -9.48 4.37 2.46
N ILE A 71 -8.56 4.62 3.39
CA ILE A 71 -7.79 3.59 4.10
C ILE A 71 -8.45 3.40 5.45
N GLU A 72 -8.92 2.19 5.74
CA GLU A 72 -9.57 1.87 7.02
C GLU A 72 -8.56 2.02 8.17
N GLY A 73 -8.99 2.67 9.26
CA GLY A 73 -8.17 2.85 10.45
C GLY A 73 -7.05 3.89 10.33
N ILE A 74 -6.89 4.60 9.19
CA ILE A 74 -5.81 5.59 9.04
C ILE A 74 -5.98 6.77 10.00
N ASP A 75 -7.21 7.23 10.21
CA ASP A 75 -7.50 8.37 11.09
C ASP A 75 -7.20 8.02 12.56
N GLU A 76 -7.48 6.79 12.99
CA GLU A 76 -7.15 6.29 14.32
C GLU A 76 -5.64 6.09 14.51
N ALA A 77 -4.94 5.67 13.46
CA ALA A 77 -3.50 5.44 13.48
C ALA A 77 -2.70 6.75 13.39
N GLN A 78 -3.27 7.79 12.77
CA GLN A 78 -2.66 9.11 12.56
C GLN A 78 -3.57 10.24 13.08
N PRO A 79 -3.91 10.25 14.39
CA PRO A 79 -4.94 11.15 14.95
C PRO A 79 -4.56 12.64 14.91
N ASP A 80 -3.27 12.94 14.80
CA ASP A 80 -2.75 14.30 14.77
C ASP A 80 -2.55 14.83 13.33
N ALA A 81 -2.79 14.00 12.31
CA ALA A 81 -2.65 14.41 10.92
C ALA A 81 -3.70 15.47 10.53
N GLN A 82 -3.22 16.59 10.00
CA GLN A 82 -4.11 17.65 9.52
C GLN A 82 -4.63 17.32 8.12
N THR A 83 -5.87 17.66 7.83
CA THR A 83 -6.40 17.56 6.45
C THR A 83 -5.75 18.62 5.57
N VAL A 84 -5.12 18.23 4.47
CA VAL A 84 -4.39 19.10 3.54
C VAL A 84 -4.97 19.09 2.12
N GLY A 85 -6.29 19.01 2.01
CA GLY A 85 -7.02 18.94 0.75
C GLY A 85 -7.38 17.51 0.36
N THR A 86 -7.40 17.23 -0.96
CA THR A 86 -7.65 15.89 -1.52
C THR A 86 -6.41 15.37 -2.26
N LEU A 87 -6.42 14.10 -2.67
CA LEU A 87 -5.34 13.53 -3.50
C LEU A 87 -5.10 14.28 -4.83
N PHE A 88 -6.11 14.96 -5.34
CA PHE A 88 -6.08 15.63 -6.64
C PHE A 88 -6.03 17.15 -6.52
N GLU A 89 -6.49 17.69 -5.39
CA GLU A 89 -6.61 19.13 -5.13
C GLU A 89 -6.00 19.44 -3.74
N PRO A 90 -4.66 19.62 -3.66
CA PRO A 90 -4.00 20.00 -2.41
C PRO A 90 -4.47 21.38 -1.91
N ASP A 91 -4.62 21.51 -0.59
CA ASP A 91 -4.81 22.80 0.06
C ASP A 91 -3.44 23.45 0.32
N TYR A 92 -3.01 24.29 -0.64
CA TYR A 92 -1.72 24.96 -0.56
C TYR A 92 -1.62 25.97 0.60
N GLU A 93 -2.76 26.51 1.08
CA GLU A 93 -2.77 27.42 2.25
C GLU A 93 -2.52 26.62 3.53
N ALA A 94 -3.20 25.49 3.70
CA ALA A 94 -2.97 24.59 4.83
C ALA A 94 -1.52 24.06 4.83
N LEU A 95 -0.99 23.68 3.68
CA LEU A 95 0.42 23.24 3.53
C LEU A 95 1.41 24.34 3.90
N ALA A 96 1.17 25.58 3.45
CA ALA A 96 2.03 26.72 3.78
C ALA A 96 2.01 27.08 5.29
N VAL A 97 0.89 26.85 5.97
CA VAL A 97 0.78 27.02 7.43
C VAL A 97 1.48 25.87 8.17
N LEU A 98 1.30 24.63 7.69
CA LEU A 98 1.88 23.44 8.29
C LEU A 98 3.42 23.44 8.19
N GLN A 99 3.97 24.00 7.11
CA GLN A 99 5.41 24.06 6.81
C GLN A 99 6.06 22.66 6.90
N PRO A 100 5.71 21.73 6.01
CA PRO A 100 6.30 20.40 6.02
C PRO A 100 7.78 20.41 5.62
N ASP A 101 8.54 19.46 6.15
CA ASP A 101 9.93 19.21 5.77
C ASP A 101 10.01 18.34 4.52
N LEU A 102 9.04 17.43 4.40
CA LEU A 102 8.93 16.49 3.28
C LEU A 102 7.47 16.31 2.88
N ILE A 103 7.25 16.25 1.57
CA ILE A 103 5.96 15.82 0.98
C ILE A 103 6.21 14.54 0.18
N VAL A 104 5.47 13.49 0.49
CA VAL A 104 5.48 12.23 -0.26
C VAL A 104 4.23 12.20 -1.14
N ALA A 105 4.43 12.21 -2.45
CA ALA A 105 3.38 12.10 -3.46
C ALA A 105 3.59 10.83 -4.28
N GLY A 106 2.62 10.44 -5.09
CA GLY A 106 2.74 9.29 -5.98
C GLY A 106 1.40 8.88 -6.58
N GLY A 107 1.43 8.02 -7.56
CA GLY A 107 0.26 7.42 -8.15
C GLY A 107 -0.82 8.43 -8.56
N ARG A 108 -1.86 8.59 -7.72
CA ARG A 108 -2.99 9.49 -8.00
C ARG A 108 -2.65 10.97 -7.88
N SER A 109 -1.64 11.32 -7.09
CA SER A 109 -1.20 12.71 -6.86
C SER A 109 0.02 13.12 -7.69
N SER A 110 0.53 12.25 -8.57
CA SER A 110 1.70 12.56 -9.41
C SER A 110 1.54 13.83 -10.25
N ALA A 111 0.32 14.15 -10.68
CA ALA A 111 0.02 15.35 -11.47
C ALA A 111 0.18 16.67 -10.69
N VAL A 112 0.19 16.64 -9.37
CA VAL A 112 0.31 17.84 -8.52
C VAL A 112 1.69 18.01 -7.88
N VAL A 113 2.64 17.12 -8.16
CA VAL A 113 4.03 17.14 -7.64
C VAL A 113 4.71 18.49 -7.88
N ASP A 114 4.61 19.05 -9.08
CA ASP A 114 5.20 20.36 -9.42
C ASP A 114 4.66 21.51 -8.54
N GLY A 115 3.37 21.42 -8.17
CA GLY A 115 2.73 22.38 -7.28
C GLY A 115 3.22 22.22 -5.84
N LEU A 116 3.27 20.98 -5.36
CA LEU A 116 3.73 20.62 -4.01
C LEU A 116 5.20 20.99 -3.79
N SER A 117 6.06 20.79 -4.79
CA SER A 117 7.49 21.10 -4.76
C SER A 117 7.81 22.59 -4.58
N ARG A 118 6.81 23.47 -4.74
CA ARG A 118 6.96 24.92 -4.43
C ARG A 118 6.76 25.22 -2.94
N ILE A 119 6.20 24.29 -2.20
CA ILE A 119 5.95 24.40 -0.75
C ILE A 119 7.10 23.79 0.04
N ALA A 120 7.48 22.56 -0.28
CA ALA A 120 8.54 21.82 0.39
C ALA A 120 9.19 20.79 -0.54
N THR A 121 10.29 20.18 -0.09
CA THR A 121 10.88 19.03 -0.77
C THR A 121 9.81 17.97 -1.00
N THR A 122 9.60 17.58 -2.25
CA THR A 122 8.55 16.60 -2.64
C THR A 122 9.18 15.47 -3.42
N ILE A 123 8.86 14.25 -3.04
CA ILE A 123 9.26 13.03 -3.76
C ILE A 123 8.05 12.36 -4.40
N ASP A 124 8.25 11.82 -5.60
CA ASP A 124 7.23 11.03 -6.30
C ASP A 124 7.53 9.53 -6.14
N MET A 125 6.73 8.88 -5.31
CA MET A 125 6.84 7.45 -4.99
C MET A 125 5.87 6.59 -5.80
N THR A 126 5.52 7.03 -7.01
CA THR A 126 4.67 6.26 -7.92
C THR A 126 5.28 4.87 -8.14
N ASN A 127 4.51 3.85 -7.75
CA ASN A 127 4.84 2.45 -8.01
C ASN A 127 4.34 2.08 -9.41
N GLU A 128 5.19 1.46 -10.22
CA GLU A 128 4.84 1.05 -11.58
C GLU A 128 4.00 -0.24 -11.60
N GLY A 129 4.01 -1.01 -10.50
CA GLY A 129 3.22 -2.23 -10.32
C GLY A 129 3.70 -3.41 -11.17
N ARG A 130 4.94 -3.40 -11.68
CA ARG A 130 5.49 -4.51 -12.47
C ARG A 130 5.80 -5.71 -11.61
N ASP A 131 6.43 -5.46 -10.45
CA ASP A 131 6.66 -6.43 -9.39
C ASP A 131 6.27 -5.79 -8.05
N MET A 132 4.97 -5.76 -7.79
CA MET A 132 4.40 -5.09 -6.61
C MET A 132 5.06 -5.53 -5.31
N VAL A 133 5.40 -6.81 -5.18
CA VAL A 133 6.03 -7.35 -3.97
C VAL A 133 7.44 -6.78 -3.79
N ALA A 134 8.27 -6.84 -4.83
CA ALA A 134 9.63 -6.32 -4.77
C ALA A 134 9.64 -4.81 -4.58
N GLU A 135 8.82 -4.07 -5.35
CA GLU A 135 8.71 -2.61 -5.26
C GLU A 135 8.23 -2.17 -3.87
N THR A 136 7.24 -2.84 -3.27
CA THR A 136 6.78 -2.56 -1.90
C THR A 136 7.88 -2.82 -0.88
N ARG A 137 8.59 -3.95 -1.01
CA ARG A 137 9.68 -4.30 -0.11
C ARG A 137 10.81 -3.27 -0.13
N GLU A 138 11.21 -2.82 -1.33
CA GLU A 138 12.22 -1.76 -1.50
C GLU A 138 11.76 -0.44 -0.90
N THR A 139 10.50 -0.07 -1.09
CA THR A 139 9.90 1.14 -0.50
C THR A 139 9.89 1.09 1.03
N VAL A 140 9.55 -0.06 1.64
CA VAL A 140 9.60 -0.27 3.09
C VAL A 140 11.01 0.00 3.64
N ILE A 141 12.03 -0.59 3.02
CA ILE A 141 13.44 -0.40 3.44
C ILE A 141 13.90 1.05 3.24
N SER A 142 13.49 1.68 2.15
CA SER A 142 13.81 3.08 1.86
C SER A 142 13.20 4.02 2.91
N TYR A 143 11.92 3.84 3.26
CA TYR A 143 11.28 4.61 4.33
C TYR A 143 11.89 4.30 5.71
N GLY A 144 12.23 3.04 5.98
CA GLY A 144 12.97 2.68 7.20
C GLY A 144 14.26 3.47 7.34
N THR A 145 15.03 3.58 6.26
CA THR A 145 16.27 4.37 6.22
C THR A 145 15.99 5.87 6.39
N LEU A 146 15.00 6.40 5.67
CA LEU A 146 14.64 7.83 5.70
C LEU A 146 14.20 8.28 7.10
N PHE A 147 13.37 7.46 7.76
CA PHE A 147 12.78 7.82 9.06
C PHE A 147 13.55 7.29 10.27
N GLY A 148 14.71 6.64 10.09
CA GLY A 148 15.46 6.03 11.19
C GLY A 148 14.74 4.85 11.84
N LYS A 149 13.94 4.11 11.04
CA LYS A 149 13.09 2.98 11.43
C LYS A 149 13.56 1.67 10.79
N GLN A 150 14.87 1.45 10.73
CA GLN A 150 15.47 0.32 10.03
C GLN A 150 14.99 -1.03 10.59
N ALA A 151 14.90 -1.16 11.93
CA ALA A 151 14.49 -2.40 12.54
C ALA A 151 13.03 -2.74 12.26
N GLU A 152 12.14 -1.75 12.34
CA GLU A 152 10.72 -1.88 12.00
C GLU A 152 10.54 -2.21 10.50
N ALA A 153 11.35 -1.62 9.64
CA ALA A 153 11.32 -1.88 8.20
C ALA A 153 11.81 -3.30 7.85
N GLU A 154 12.87 -3.77 8.50
CA GLU A 154 13.37 -5.14 8.33
C GLU A 154 12.32 -6.17 8.78
N GLU A 155 11.64 -5.92 9.90
CA GLU A 155 10.57 -6.77 10.41
C GLU A 155 9.36 -6.79 9.45
N LEU A 156 8.92 -5.62 8.98
CA LEU A 156 7.80 -5.51 8.05
C LEU A 156 8.11 -6.16 6.69
N ALA A 157 9.33 -5.99 6.17
CA ALA A 157 9.78 -6.66 4.95
C ALA A 157 9.84 -8.18 5.12
N ALA A 158 10.30 -8.67 6.28
CA ALA A 158 10.32 -10.10 6.57
C ALA A 158 8.90 -10.69 6.67
N GLN A 159 7.95 -9.97 7.28
CA GLN A 159 6.54 -10.39 7.31
C GLN A 159 5.96 -10.49 5.89
N LEU A 160 6.26 -9.55 5.01
CA LEU A 160 5.83 -9.60 3.61
C LEU A 160 6.42 -10.83 2.88
N ASP A 161 7.73 -11.07 3.03
CA ASP A 161 8.42 -12.20 2.42
C ASP A 161 7.84 -13.56 2.90
N ASP A 162 7.54 -13.68 4.20
CA ASP A 162 6.90 -14.87 4.79
C ASP A 162 5.48 -15.09 4.23
N LYS A 163 4.69 -14.03 4.07
CA LYS A 163 3.34 -14.12 3.48
C LYS A 163 3.37 -14.57 2.03
N VAL A 164 4.24 -13.99 1.23
CA VAL A 164 4.43 -14.40 -0.18
C VAL A 164 4.82 -15.87 -0.26
N THR A 165 5.73 -16.32 0.62
CA THR A 165 6.15 -17.71 0.67
C THR A 165 4.99 -18.65 1.01
N ALA A 166 4.22 -18.31 2.04
CA ALA A 166 3.07 -19.10 2.48
C ALA A 166 1.98 -19.20 1.40
N VAL A 167 1.63 -18.07 0.79
CA VAL A 167 0.62 -18.01 -0.26
C VAL A 167 1.04 -18.81 -1.49
N ARG A 168 2.30 -18.72 -1.94
CA ARG A 168 2.82 -19.48 -3.07
C ARG A 168 2.75 -20.99 -2.81
N ALA A 169 3.14 -21.42 -1.62
CA ALA A 169 3.06 -22.83 -1.26
C ALA A 169 1.60 -23.34 -1.27
N ALA A 170 0.66 -22.54 -0.76
CA ALA A 170 -0.76 -22.89 -0.80
C ALA A 170 -1.33 -22.89 -2.22
N ALA A 171 -0.83 -22.00 -3.10
CA ALA A 171 -1.30 -21.87 -4.48
C ALA A 171 -0.84 -22.98 -5.45
N GLU A 172 0.22 -23.73 -5.14
CA GLU A 172 0.83 -24.71 -6.05
C GLU A 172 -0.16 -25.71 -6.69
N THR A 173 -1.23 -26.05 -5.97
CA THR A 173 -2.23 -27.05 -6.41
C THR A 173 -3.58 -26.45 -6.77
N GLN A 174 -3.72 -25.11 -6.73
CA GLN A 174 -5.00 -24.41 -6.85
C GLN A 174 -5.46 -24.21 -8.32
N GLY A 175 -4.61 -24.47 -9.29
CA GLY A 175 -4.94 -24.29 -10.71
C GLY A 175 -4.71 -22.86 -11.20
N ASN A 176 -5.64 -22.33 -12.01
CA ASN A 176 -5.51 -21.00 -12.62
C ASN A 176 -6.48 -19.98 -11.99
N ALA A 177 -6.21 -18.70 -12.23
CA ALA A 177 -7.01 -17.61 -11.70
C ALA A 177 -7.42 -16.59 -12.77
N LEU A 178 -8.54 -15.92 -12.53
CA LEU A 178 -8.97 -14.73 -13.23
C LEU A 178 -9.09 -13.58 -12.23
N VAL A 179 -8.38 -12.47 -12.47
CA VAL A 179 -8.49 -11.24 -11.67
C VAL A 179 -9.45 -10.30 -12.37
N ILE A 180 -10.50 -9.89 -11.68
CA ILE A 180 -11.52 -8.97 -12.24
C ILE A 180 -11.78 -7.79 -11.32
N LEU A 181 -12.18 -6.67 -11.95
CA LEU A 181 -12.67 -5.50 -11.24
C LEU A 181 -14.12 -5.23 -11.69
N THR A 182 -14.98 -4.98 -10.71
CA THR A 182 -16.36 -4.52 -10.96
C THR A 182 -16.48 -3.02 -10.73
N ASN A 183 -17.29 -2.35 -11.53
CA ASN A 183 -17.61 -0.94 -11.41
C ASN A 183 -19.06 -0.69 -11.87
N GLY A 184 -20.01 -0.81 -10.95
CA GLY A 184 -21.42 -0.57 -11.21
C GLY A 184 -21.95 -1.41 -12.40
N GLY A 185 -21.92 -2.74 -12.32
CA GLY A 185 -22.40 -3.65 -13.35
C GLY A 185 -21.44 -3.83 -14.56
N LYS A 186 -20.34 -3.10 -14.63
CA LYS A 186 -19.27 -3.30 -15.63
C LYS A 186 -18.16 -4.14 -15.05
N ILE A 187 -17.54 -4.99 -15.89
CA ILE A 187 -16.46 -5.88 -15.49
C ILE A 187 -15.26 -5.67 -16.39
N SER A 188 -14.07 -5.58 -15.79
CA SER A 188 -12.78 -5.62 -16.50
C SER A 188 -11.96 -6.77 -15.95
N ALA A 189 -11.23 -7.49 -16.81
CA ALA A 189 -10.25 -8.50 -16.43
C ALA A 189 -8.83 -7.92 -16.51
N PHE A 190 -7.94 -8.44 -15.68
CA PHE A 190 -6.56 -7.99 -15.53
C PHE A 190 -5.60 -9.16 -15.70
N GLY A 191 -4.80 -9.14 -16.77
CA GLY A 191 -3.75 -10.10 -17.02
C GLY A 191 -2.47 -9.80 -16.23
N ALA A 192 -1.48 -10.70 -16.28
CA ALA A 192 -0.26 -10.63 -15.49
C ALA A 192 0.55 -9.32 -15.66
N ASP A 193 0.53 -8.72 -16.84
CA ASP A 193 1.25 -7.48 -17.15
C ASP A 193 0.43 -6.20 -16.86
N SER A 194 -0.71 -6.32 -16.17
CA SER A 194 -1.61 -5.21 -15.89
C SER A 194 -1.53 -4.75 -14.43
N ARG A 195 -2.22 -3.65 -14.10
CA ARG A 195 -2.20 -3.03 -12.76
C ARG A 195 -2.46 -4.00 -11.60
N PHE A 196 -3.35 -4.97 -11.76
CA PHE A 196 -3.67 -5.96 -10.73
C PHE A 196 -3.13 -7.35 -11.04
N GLY A 197 -2.39 -7.48 -12.15
CA GLY A 197 -1.76 -8.73 -12.59
C GLY A 197 -0.65 -9.21 -11.67
N TRP A 198 -0.14 -8.34 -10.80
CA TRP A 198 0.84 -8.72 -9.78
C TRP A 198 0.38 -9.92 -8.92
N LEU A 199 -0.93 -10.10 -8.74
CA LEU A 199 -1.48 -11.27 -8.05
C LEU A 199 -1.02 -12.58 -8.70
N HIS A 200 -1.05 -12.70 -10.02
CA HIS A 200 -0.57 -13.90 -10.72
C HIS A 200 0.91 -14.19 -10.40
N GLY A 201 1.75 -13.14 -10.44
CA GLY A 201 3.17 -13.25 -10.10
C GLY A 201 3.42 -13.56 -8.61
N ALA A 202 2.73 -12.87 -7.70
CA ALA A 202 2.86 -13.07 -6.26
C ALA A 202 2.39 -14.48 -5.83
N LEU A 203 1.27 -14.96 -6.39
CA LEU A 203 0.72 -16.27 -6.10
C LEU A 203 1.44 -17.41 -6.84
N GLY A 204 2.09 -17.14 -7.96
CA GLY A 204 2.60 -18.16 -8.86
C GLY A 204 1.48 -18.91 -9.61
N MET A 205 0.28 -18.33 -9.70
CA MET A 205 -0.86 -18.93 -10.39
C MET A 205 -0.92 -18.49 -11.85
N PRO A 206 -1.10 -19.44 -12.81
CA PRO A 206 -1.30 -19.08 -14.20
C PRO A 206 -2.62 -18.32 -14.41
N GLU A 207 -2.63 -17.48 -15.44
CA GLU A 207 -3.86 -16.82 -15.90
C GLU A 207 -4.85 -17.84 -16.46
N ALA A 208 -6.12 -17.72 -16.12
CA ALA A 208 -7.18 -18.55 -16.73
C ALA A 208 -7.38 -18.21 -18.22
N HIS A 209 -7.06 -16.99 -18.63
CA HIS A 209 -7.07 -16.53 -20.01
C HIS A 209 -5.81 -15.69 -20.29
N PRO A 210 -4.75 -16.29 -20.83
CA PRO A 210 -3.50 -15.58 -21.16
C PRO A 210 -3.69 -14.58 -22.29
N GLY A 211 -2.92 -13.48 -22.25
CA GLY A 211 -2.87 -12.49 -23.32
C GLY A 211 -3.97 -11.44 -23.25
N LEU A 212 -4.49 -11.17 -22.06
CA LEU A 212 -5.34 -9.99 -21.81
C LEU A 212 -4.54 -8.71 -22.05
N GLU A 213 -5.22 -7.66 -22.50
CA GLU A 213 -4.60 -6.35 -22.71
C GLU A 213 -4.06 -5.79 -21.38
N SER A 214 -2.82 -5.26 -21.40
CA SER A 214 -2.16 -4.65 -20.24
C SER A 214 -2.59 -3.20 -19.99
N ASP A 215 -3.84 -2.84 -20.31
CA ASP A 215 -4.37 -1.51 -20.06
C ASP A 215 -4.49 -1.24 -18.55
N ARG A 216 -4.25 0.02 -18.15
CA ARG A 216 -4.37 0.46 -16.75
C ARG A 216 -5.77 0.21 -16.17
N HIS A 217 -6.80 0.20 -17.02
CA HIS A 217 -8.20 -0.02 -16.64
C HIS A 217 -8.65 -1.47 -16.82
N GLY A 218 -7.74 -2.35 -17.27
CA GLY A 218 -8.04 -3.72 -17.63
C GLY A 218 -8.84 -3.83 -18.92
N GLN A 219 -8.97 -5.04 -19.42
CA GLN A 219 -9.78 -5.36 -20.60
C GLN A 219 -11.25 -5.51 -20.21
N ALA A 220 -12.16 -4.74 -20.81
CA ALA A 220 -13.59 -4.91 -20.59
C ALA A 220 -14.05 -6.29 -21.08
N ILE A 221 -14.78 -7.01 -20.24
CA ILE A 221 -15.24 -8.37 -20.49
C ILE A 221 -16.75 -8.52 -20.26
N SER A 222 -17.34 -9.59 -20.79
CA SER A 222 -18.71 -10.03 -20.50
C SER A 222 -18.74 -11.19 -19.53
N PHE A 223 -19.93 -11.58 -19.08
CA PHE A 223 -20.12 -12.78 -18.27
C PHE A 223 -19.80 -14.07 -19.06
N GLU A 224 -20.11 -14.07 -20.36
CA GLU A 224 -19.79 -15.18 -21.27
C GLU A 224 -18.27 -15.39 -21.35
N PHE A 225 -17.48 -14.30 -21.35
CA PHE A 225 -16.03 -14.42 -21.30
C PHE A 225 -15.56 -15.14 -20.01
N ILE A 226 -16.15 -14.82 -18.86
CA ILE A 226 -15.82 -15.50 -17.59
C ILE A 226 -16.14 -17.00 -17.69
N ALA A 227 -17.32 -17.34 -18.27
CA ALA A 227 -17.71 -18.72 -18.46
C ALA A 227 -16.84 -19.48 -19.46
N GLU A 228 -16.37 -18.81 -20.54
CA GLU A 228 -15.45 -19.37 -21.54
C GLU A 228 -14.05 -19.62 -20.94
N ALA A 229 -13.51 -18.65 -20.20
CA ALA A 229 -12.24 -18.77 -19.46
C ALA A 229 -12.33 -19.89 -18.40
N ASN A 230 -13.50 -20.07 -17.81
CA ASN A 230 -13.84 -21.10 -16.82
C ASN A 230 -12.73 -21.29 -15.76
N PRO A 231 -12.38 -20.23 -15.01
CA PRO A 231 -11.26 -20.23 -14.06
C PRO A 231 -11.50 -21.19 -12.89
N ASP A 232 -10.39 -21.64 -12.26
CA ASP A 232 -10.45 -22.36 -10.99
C ASP A 232 -10.72 -21.40 -9.82
N TRP A 233 -10.19 -20.15 -9.92
CA TRP A 233 -10.38 -19.07 -8.95
C TRP A 233 -10.73 -17.75 -9.63
N ILE A 234 -11.59 -16.96 -8.99
CA ILE A 234 -11.88 -15.57 -9.38
C ILE A 234 -11.54 -14.66 -8.20
N PHE A 235 -10.57 -13.74 -8.39
CA PHE A 235 -10.30 -12.68 -7.45
C PHE A 235 -11.01 -11.41 -7.89
N VAL A 236 -11.89 -10.88 -7.03
CA VAL A 236 -12.80 -9.79 -7.34
C VAL A 236 -12.41 -8.52 -6.59
N ILE A 237 -12.25 -7.43 -7.33
CA ILE A 237 -11.99 -6.09 -6.81
C ILE A 237 -13.26 -5.24 -7.02
N ASP A 238 -13.91 -4.80 -5.94
CA ASP A 238 -15.06 -3.91 -6.00
C ASP A 238 -14.62 -2.45 -5.95
N ARG A 239 -14.53 -1.80 -7.13
CA ARG A 239 -14.15 -0.39 -7.21
C ARG A 239 -15.18 0.52 -6.54
N GLY A 240 -16.47 0.21 -6.66
CA GLY A 240 -17.53 1.01 -6.05
C GLY A 240 -17.39 1.06 -4.54
N ALA A 241 -17.19 -0.11 -3.92
CA ALA A 241 -16.94 -0.21 -2.49
C ALA A 241 -15.64 0.49 -2.06
N ALA A 242 -14.58 0.40 -2.88
CA ALA A 242 -13.28 1.02 -2.57
C ALA A 242 -13.35 2.56 -2.45
N ILE A 243 -14.21 3.21 -3.21
CA ILE A 243 -14.37 4.67 -3.21
C ILE A 243 -15.68 5.13 -2.57
N GLN A 244 -16.38 4.21 -1.88
CA GLN A 244 -17.68 4.45 -1.23
C GLN A 244 -18.71 5.10 -2.17
N ALA A 245 -18.68 4.72 -3.45
CA ALA A 245 -19.60 5.20 -4.45
C ALA A 245 -20.94 4.46 -4.38
N ASP A 246 -22.02 5.17 -4.67
CA ASP A 246 -23.32 4.51 -4.90
C ASP A 246 -23.25 3.63 -6.17
N GLY A 247 -23.86 2.44 -6.11
CA GLY A 247 -23.90 1.55 -7.24
C GLY A 247 -24.15 0.09 -6.86
N GLU A 248 -24.13 -0.76 -7.88
CA GLU A 248 -24.30 -2.19 -7.69
C GLU A 248 -23.02 -2.80 -7.15
N ALA A 249 -23.13 -3.52 -6.03
CA ALA A 249 -22.00 -4.21 -5.41
C ALA A 249 -21.52 -5.37 -6.28
N ALA A 250 -20.24 -5.71 -6.19
CA ALA A 250 -19.63 -6.79 -6.96
C ALA A 250 -20.39 -8.12 -6.81
N ARG A 251 -20.84 -8.46 -5.60
CA ARG A 251 -21.59 -9.68 -5.36
C ARG A 251 -22.89 -9.74 -6.15
N ALA A 252 -23.64 -8.62 -6.21
CA ALA A 252 -24.89 -8.57 -6.98
C ALA A 252 -24.61 -8.63 -8.49
N THR A 253 -23.55 -7.94 -8.96
CA THR A 253 -23.12 -8.00 -10.36
C THR A 253 -22.78 -9.41 -10.83
N LEU A 254 -22.11 -10.19 -9.98
CA LEU A 254 -21.68 -11.56 -10.32
C LEU A 254 -22.74 -12.65 -10.00
N ASP A 255 -23.83 -12.30 -9.32
CA ASP A 255 -24.93 -13.24 -9.01
C ASP A 255 -25.82 -13.46 -10.24
N ASN A 256 -25.34 -14.30 -11.17
CA ASN A 256 -26.09 -14.68 -12.35
C ASN A 256 -25.73 -16.12 -12.79
N GLN A 257 -26.62 -16.72 -13.60
CA GLN A 257 -26.49 -18.11 -14.02
C GLN A 257 -25.23 -18.41 -14.86
N ILE A 258 -24.70 -17.41 -15.58
CA ILE A 258 -23.52 -17.58 -16.43
C ILE A 258 -22.28 -17.74 -15.55
N VAL A 259 -22.08 -16.83 -14.60
CA VAL A 259 -20.98 -16.93 -13.61
C VAL A 259 -21.14 -18.17 -12.73
N ALA A 260 -22.37 -18.48 -12.30
CA ALA A 260 -22.67 -19.68 -11.50
C ALA A 260 -22.33 -21.00 -12.21
N SER A 261 -22.18 -21.00 -13.54
CA SER A 261 -21.79 -22.20 -14.30
C SER A 261 -20.27 -22.48 -14.33
N THR A 262 -19.45 -21.57 -13.77
CA THR A 262 -17.98 -21.72 -13.77
C THR A 262 -17.48 -22.66 -12.67
N ARG A 263 -16.28 -23.22 -12.86
CA ARG A 263 -15.60 -24.03 -11.83
C ARG A 263 -15.42 -23.25 -10.53
N ALA A 264 -14.99 -21.99 -10.63
CA ALA A 264 -14.82 -21.13 -9.46
C ALA A 264 -16.10 -20.96 -8.65
N ALA A 265 -17.26 -20.76 -9.32
CA ALA A 265 -18.53 -20.63 -8.62
C ALA A 265 -19.01 -21.96 -8.00
N HIS A 266 -18.80 -23.10 -8.69
CA HIS A 266 -19.20 -24.42 -8.17
C HIS A 266 -18.40 -24.84 -6.93
N ASN A 267 -17.17 -24.34 -6.77
CA ASN A 267 -16.29 -24.70 -5.68
C ASN A 267 -16.19 -23.61 -4.60
N ASP A 268 -17.02 -22.57 -4.65
CA ASP A 268 -16.97 -21.39 -3.75
C ASP A 268 -15.65 -20.62 -3.81
N HIS A 269 -14.94 -20.67 -4.96
CA HIS A 269 -13.66 -20.03 -5.22
C HIS A 269 -13.78 -18.61 -5.82
N ILE A 270 -14.86 -17.88 -5.52
CA ILE A 270 -14.99 -16.45 -5.86
C ILE A 270 -14.63 -15.62 -4.64
N VAL A 271 -13.40 -15.08 -4.63
CA VAL A 271 -12.83 -14.33 -3.51
C VAL A 271 -13.02 -12.83 -3.74
N TYR A 272 -13.78 -12.19 -2.87
CA TYR A 272 -13.97 -10.73 -2.89
C TYR A 272 -12.91 -10.11 -1.97
N LEU A 273 -11.87 -9.56 -2.57
CA LEU A 273 -10.77 -8.92 -1.87
C LEU A 273 -11.21 -7.60 -1.21
N SER A 274 -10.62 -7.27 -0.07
CA SER A 274 -10.86 -5.98 0.60
C SER A 274 -10.57 -4.83 -0.35
N PRO A 275 -11.57 -3.98 -0.65
CA PRO A 275 -11.46 -3.03 -1.75
C PRO A 275 -10.48 -1.90 -1.47
N GLY A 276 -10.37 -1.42 -0.23
CA GLY A 276 -9.41 -0.39 0.18
C GLY A 276 -7.98 -0.84 -0.06
N PRO A 277 -7.50 -1.91 0.60
CA PRO A 277 -6.18 -2.47 0.43
C PRO A 277 -5.83 -2.77 -1.03
N MET A 278 -6.74 -3.36 -1.78
CA MET A 278 -6.44 -3.76 -3.16
C MET A 278 -6.50 -2.59 -4.15
N TYR A 279 -7.49 -1.70 -4.04
CA TYR A 279 -7.73 -0.65 -5.04
C TYR A 279 -7.14 0.71 -4.66
N ILE A 280 -7.17 1.11 -3.38
CA ILE A 280 -6.72 2.44 -2.92
C ILE A 280 -5.24 2.43 -2.58
N SER A 281 -4.84 1.59 -1.63
CA SER A 281 -3.49 1.51 -1.06
C SER A 281 -2.68 0.31 -1.53
N GLY A 282 -3.06 -0.32 -2.66
CA GLY A 282 -2.29 -1.40 -3.27
C GLY A 282 -0.84 -0.96 -3.52
N GLY A 283 0.12 -1.74 -3.04
CA GLY A 283 1.53 -1.38 -2.96
C GLY A 283 1.95 -0.76 -1.62
N GLY A 284 1.02 -0.48 -0.70
CA GLY A 284 1.33 -0.26 0.70
C GLY A 284 1.59 -1.58 1.42
N ALA A 285 2.50 -1.59 2.38
CA ALA A 285 2.98 -2.82 2.99
C ALA A 285 1.89 -3.58 3.76
N SER A 286 1.11 -2.88 4.62
CA SER A 286 0.02 -3.52 5.36
C SER A 286 -1.09 -3.98 4.44
N SER A 287 -1.42 -3.18 3.43
CA SER A 287 -2.45 -3.49 2.44
C SER A 287 -2.09 -4.72 1.61
N LEU A 288 -0.81 -4.85 1.23
CA LEU A 288 -0.31 -6.00 0.48
C LEU A 288 -0.33 -7.27 1.34
N ILE A 289 0.15 -7.19 2.59
CA ILE A 289 0.10 -8.29 3.55
C ILE A 289 -1.35 -8.73 3.78
N GLN A 290 -2.27 -7.79 4.00
CA GLN A 290 -3.69 -8.10 4.19
C GLN A 290 -4.28 -8.82 2.97
N THR A 291 -3.99 -8.34 1.76
CA THR A 291 -4.48 -8.99 0.53
C THR A 291 -3.97 -10.43 0.40
N LEU A 292 -2.69 -10.66 0.72
CA LEU A 292 -2.11 -12.01 0.71
C LEU A 292 -2.73 -12.90 1.79
N ASP A 293 -3.03 -12.36 2.98
CA ASP A 293 -3.74 -13.09 4.04
C ASP A 293 -5.15 -13.51 3.64
N GLU A 294 -5.89 -12.63 2.96
CA GLU A 294 -7.23 -12.94 2.45
C GLU A 294 -7.21 -14.08 1.43
N VAL A 295 -6.23 -14.05 0.52
CA VAL A 295 -6.04 -15.12 -0.47
C VAL A 295 -5.63 -16.42 0.20
N LEU A 296 -4.69 -16.39 1.14
CA LEU A 296 -4.25 -17.58 1.88
C LEU A 296 -5.40 -18.23 2.64
N ALA A 297 -6.20 -17.43 3.35
CA ALA A 297 -7.37 -17.91 4.08
C ALA A 297 -8.41 -18.57 3.16
N ALA A 298 -8.59 -18.05 1.94
CA ALA A 298 -9.48 -18.67 0.96
C ALA A 298 -8.97 -20.05 0.51
N PHE A 299 -7.66 -20.19 0.25
CA PHE A 299 -7.07 -21.49 -0.12
C PHE A 299 -7.15 -22.51 1.02
N GLU A 300 -6.91 -22.10 2.27
CA GLU A 300 -7.01 -22.98 3.44
C GLU A 300 -8.44 -23.45 3.69
N THR A 301 -9.43 -22.59 3.47
CA THR A 301 -10.85 -22.93 3.59
C THR A 301 -11.23 -24.00 2.56
N SER A 302 -10.88 -23.80 1.30
CA SER A 302 -11.13 -24.77 0.22
C SER A 302 -10.47 -26.12 0.49
N ALA A 303 -9.23 -26.13 1.00
CA ALA A 303 -8.53 -27.38 1.32
C ALA A 303 -9.18 -28.17 2.47
N SER A 304 -9.88 -27.50 3.38
CA SER A 304 -10.56 -28.14 4.53
C SER A 304 -11.91 -28.78 4.16
N GLU A 305 -12.51 -28.38 3.01
CA GLU A 305 -13.80 -28.84 2.54
C GLU A 305 -13.70 -29.95 1.48
N SER A 306 -12.49 -30.24 0.99
CA SER A 306 -12.17 -31.26 -0.03
C SER A 306 -11.78 -32.59 0.60
#